data_1009265e1f5ad46606f33cff9e165d39
#
_entry.id   1009265e1f5ad46606f33cff9e165d39
#
_cell.length_a   1.000
_cell.length_b   1.000
_cell.length_c   1.000
_cell.angle_alpha   90.00
_cell.angle_beta   90.00
_cell.angle_gamma   90.00
#
_symmetry.space_group_name_H-M   'P 1'
#
loop_
_entity.id
_entity.type
_entity.pdbx_description
1 polymer ?
#
loop_
_entity_poly.entity_id
_entity_poly.type
_entity_poly.pdbx_seq_one_letter_code
_entity_poly.pdbx_strand_id
1 'polypeptide(L)'
;MRFPKNKPFTRLSALLLAALLLLGGLSLTACSEVIADALDLAVDLMEEEIVLPTEGSPIDEDGWYTDKEHVALYLWTYHRLPENFLTKSQARSLGWESGSVEKYAPGCAIGGDRFGNYEGRLPKGKTYIECDIGTVGQSSRGACRIVYATDFSAIYYTDDHYESFTLLYGGEE
;
A
#
# COMPACT_ATOMS: atom_id res chain seq x y z
N MET A 1 7.75 -24.68 -7.95
CA MET A 1 6.77 -23.83 -7.21
C MET A 1 5.77 -23.26 -8.20
N ARG A 2 4.47 -23.49 -8.00
CA ARG A 2 3.41 -23.02 -8.93
C ARG A 2 2.83 -21.74 -8.35
N PHE A 3 2.96 -20.64 -9.10
CA PHE A 3 2.32 -19.37 -8.78
C PHE A 3 0.81 -19.44 -9.01
N PRO A 4 -0.05 -18.91 -8.11
CA PRO A 4 -1.47 -18.77 -8.39
C PRO A 4 -1.69 -17.66 -9.41
N LYS A 5 -2.37 -17.98 -10.52
CA LYS A 5 -2.81 -17.00 -11.53
C LYS A 5 -4.07 -16.31 -11.01
N ASN A 6 -3.97 -15.06 -10.59
CA ASN A 6 -5.12 -14.19 -10.41
C ASN A 6 -5.76 -13.89 -11.76
N LYS A 7 -7.02 -14.28 -11.92
CA LYS A 7 -7.84 -13.99 -13.09
C LYS A 7 -8.44 -12.59 -12.98
N PRO A 8 -8.26 -11.70 -13.97
CA PRO A 8 -9.05 -10.47 -14.04
C PRO A 8 -10.42 -10.83 -14.63
N PHE A 9 -11.46 -10.84 -13.82
CA PHE A 9 -12.82 -11.10 -14.32
C PHE A 9 -13.82 -10.08 -13.79
N THR A 10 -14.56 -9.50 -14.72
CA THR A 10 -15.91 -8.91 -14.62
C THR A 10 -16.10 -7.40 -14.46
N ARG A 11 -15.17 -6.54 -14.90
CA ARG A 11 -15.49 -5.10 -14.99
C ARG A 11 -16.17 -4.67 -16.30
N LEU A 12 -16.18 -5.53 -17.32
CA LEU A 12 -16.74 -5.20 -18.65
C LEU A 12 -18.22 -5.54 -18.80
N SER A 13 -18.79 -6.43 -17.99
CA SER A 13 -20.19 -6.84 -18.08
C SER A 13 -21.18 -5.90 -17.41
N ALA A 14 -20.78 -5.16 -16.38
CA ALA A 14 -21.66 -4.21 -15.69
C ALA A 14 -21.90 -2.92 -16.51
N LEU A 15 -20.88 -2.45 -17.24
CA LEU A 15 -21.00 -1.26 -18.10
C LEU A 15 -21.86 -1.48 -19.34
N LEU A 16 -21.93 -2.71 -19.86
CA LEU A 16 -22.75 -3.05 -21.02
C LEU A 16 -24.26 -3.14 -20.67
N LEU A 17 -24.60 -3.50 -19.43
CA LEU A 17 -25.99 -3.58 -18.98
C LEU A 17 -26.60 -2.20 -18.72
N ALA A 18 -25.80 -1.23 -18.22
CA ALA A 18 -26.24 0.14 -18.01
C ALA A 18 -26.46 0.91 -19.32
N ALA A 19 -25.68 0.62 -20.37
CA ALA A 19 -25.81 1.25 -21.67
C ALA A 19 -27.06 0.76 -22.45
N LEU A 20 -27.54 -0.45 -22.19
CA LEU A 20 -28.71 -1.02 -22.88
C LEU A 20 -30.04 -0.47 -22.37
N LEU A 21 -30.10 0.00 -21.13
CA LEU A 21 -31.29 0.60 -20.51
C LEU A 21 -31.55 2.07 -20.92
N LEU A 22 -30.54 2.74 -21.48
CA LEU A 22 -30.66 4.14 -21.94
C LEU A 22 -31.16 4.27 -23.39
N LEU A 23 -31.32 3.19 -24.17
CA LEU A 23 -31.74 3.20 -25.58
C LEU A 23 -33.16 2.79 -25.85
N GLY A 24 -33.92 2.40 -24.82
CA GLY A 24 -35.33 2.01 -24.94
C GLY A 24 -36.27 3.12 -24.53
N GLY A 25 -36.64 4.03 -25.45
CA GLY A 25 -37.62 5.06 -25.17
C GLY A 25 -38.99 4.51 -24.84
N LEU A 26 -39.50 4.78 -23.65
CA LEU A 26 -40.92 4.71 -23.30
C LEU A 26 -41.31 5.80 -22.31
N SER A 27 -42.29 6.60 -22.74
CA SER A 27 -43.24 7.52 -22.06
C SER A 27 -42.96 8.06 -20.63
N LEU A 28 -42.92 9.36 -20.60
CA LEU A 28 -42.49 10.31 -19.56
C LEU A 28 -43.48 10.56 -18.41
N THR A 29 -44.03 9.58 -17.70
CA THR A 29 -44.80 9.90 -16.50
C THR A 29 -44.72 8.88 -15.33
N ALA A 30 -44.01 7.76 -15.48
CA ALA A 30 -43.83 6.79 -14.41
C ALA A 30 -42.34 6.61 -14.01
N CYS A 31 -41.44 7.48 -14.46
CA CYS A 31 -40.01 7.22 -14.44
C CYS A 31 -39.23 7.93 -13.33
N SER A 32 -39.85 8.80 -12.48
CA SER A 32 -39.06 9.50 -11.46
C SER A 32 -38.70 8.65 -10.25
N GLU A 33 -39.56 7.74 -9.84
CA GLU A 33 -39.30 6.85 -8.69
C GLU A 33 -38.33 5.71 -9.06
N VAL A 34 -38.50 5.13 -10.24
CA VAL A 34 -37.63 4.03 -10.70
C VAL A 34 -36.19 4.51 -11.02
N ILE A 35 -36.03 5.77 -11.45
CA ILE A 35 -34.71 6.37 -11.68
C ILE A 35 -34.04 6.74 -10.35
N ALA A 36 -34.79 7.16 -9.34
CA ALA A 36 -34.26 7.44 -8.02
C ALA A 36 -33.76 6.15 -7.34
N ASP A 37 -34.55 5.07 -7.37
CA ASP A 37 -34.14 3.77 -6.82
C ASP A 37 -32.96 3.16 -7.58
N ALA A 38 -32.88 3.34 -8.92
CA ALA A 38 -31.74 2.87 -9.70
C ALA A 38 -30.48 3.72 -9.48
N LEU A 39 -30.62 5.00 -9.14
CA LEU A 39 -29.51 5.88 -8.82
C LEU A 39 -28.98 5.60 -7.40
N ASP A 40 -29.84 5.37 -6.42
CA ASP A 40 -29.48 4.97 -5.06
C ASP A 40 -28.77 3.60 -5.08
N LEU A 41 -29.27 2.64 -5.84
CA LEU A 41 -28.60 1.33 -6.01
C LEU A 41 -27.25 1.47 -6.76
N ALA A 42 -27.11 2.41 -7.68
CA ALA A 42 -25.85 2.67 -8.37
C ALA A 42 -24.84 3.40 -7.47
N VAL A 43 -25.30 4.26 -6.58
CA VAL A 43 -24.45 4.92 -5.57
C VAL A 43 -23.99 3.89 -4.54
N ASP A 44 -24.85 3.02 -4.04
CA ASP A 44 -24.52 1.90 -3.14
C ASP A 44 -23.50 0.92 -3.77
N LEU A 45 -23.56 0.71 -5.08
CA LEU A 45 -22.59 -0.14 -5.81
C LEU A 45 -21.29 0.58 -6.16
N MET A 46 -21.25 1.91 -6.04
CA MET A 46 -20.04 2.74 -6.26
C MET A 46 -19.35 3.13 -4.94
N GLU A 47 -19.97 2.98 -3.79
CA GLU A 47 -19.32 2.89 -2.50
C GLU A 47 -18.65 1.52 -2.37
N GLU A 48 -17.68 1.21 -3.23
CA GLU A 48 -16.58 0.33 -2.83
C GLU A 48 -15.94 1.05 -1.65
N GLU A 49 -16.38 0.67 -0.48
CA GLU A 49 -15.80 1.01 0.79
C GLU A 49 -14.28 0.93 0.65
N ILE A 50 -13.61 2.09 0.61
CA ILE A 50 -12.21 2.14 0.98
C ILE A 50 -12.24 1.77 2.45
N VAL A 51 -12.18 0.47 2.73
CA VAL A 51 -11.96 -0.06 4.07
C VAL A 51 -10.55 0.40 4.42
N LEU A 52 -10.47 1.60 4.97
CA LEU A 52 -9.30 1.97 5.76
C LEU A 52 -9.17 0.87 6.82
N PRO A 53 -8.00 0.28 7.03
CA PRO A 53 -7.82 -0.71 8.08
C PRO A 53 -8.29 -0.09 9.38
N THR A 54 -9.45 -0.51 9.86
CA THR A 54 -9.94 -0.18 11.19
C THR A 54 -8.93 -0.78 12.15
N GLU A 55 -8.49 -0.02 13.17
CA GLU A 55 -7.69 -0.56 14.26
C GLU A 55 -8.29 -1.91 14.70
N GLY A 56 -7.57 -3.02 14.42
CA GLY A 56 -8.03 -4.38 14.74
C GLY A 56 -8.32 -5.29 13.56
N SER A 57 -8.17 -4.88 12.30
CA SER A 57 -8.19 -5.83 11.18
C SER A 57 -6.93 -6.68 11.24
N PRO A 58 -7.03 -8.03 11.32
CA PRO A 58 -5.85 -8.87 11.37
C PRO A 58 -5.07 -8.74 10.06
N ILE A 59 -3.84 -8.19 10.16
CA ILE A 59 -2.92 -8.19 9.04
C ILE A 59 -2.35 -9.60 8.89
N ASP A 60 -2.31 -10.10 7.65
CA ASP A 60 -1.80 -11.44 7.37
C ASP A 60 -0.27 -11.48 7.51
N GLU A 61 0.25 -12.43 8.30
CA GLU A 61 1.67 -12.60 8.54
C GLU A 61 2.45 -13.01 7.27
N ASP A 62 1.82 -13.73 6.35
CA ASP A 62 2.38 -14.14 5.07
C ASP A 62 2.04 -13.16 3.94
N GLY A 63 1.38 -12.04 4.26
CA GLY A 63 0.98 -11.02 3.31
C GLY A 63 2.15 -10.22 2.76
N TRP A 64 2.03 -9.78 1.50
CA TRP A 64 2.95 -8.88 0.83
C TRP A 64 2.38 -7.48 0.80
N TYR A 65 3.05 -6.55 1.47
CA TYR A 65 2.61 -5.18 1.63
C TYR A 65 3.71 -4.22 1.18
N THR A 66 3.33 -3.09 0.59
CA THR A 66 4.27 -2.06 0.09
C THR A 66 3.76 -0.65 0.31
N ASP A 67 2.52 -0.48 0.75
CA ASP A 67 1.95 0.80 1.16
C ASP A 67 2.28 1.13 2.61
N LYS A 68 2.13 2.40 2.95
CA LYS A 68 2.51 2.96 4.25
C LYS A 68 1.75 2.32 5.41
N GLU A 69 0.45 2.20 5.26
CA GLU A 69 -0.47 1.78 6.32
C GLU A 69 -0.23 0.32 6.71
N HIS A 70 -0.21 -0.57 5.72
CA HIS A 70 -0.02 -2.00 5.97
C HIS A 70 1.40 -2.33 6.41
N VAL A 71 2.43 -1.70 5.82
CA VAL A 71 3.83 -1.95 6.24
C VAL A 71 4.07 -1.47 7.67
N ALA A 72 3.52 -0.31 8.06
CA ALA A 72 3.65 0.20 9.42
C ALA A 72 2.92 -0.71 10.44
N LEU A 73 1.70 -1.14 10.11
CA LEU A 73 0.93 -2.07 10.94
C LEU A 73 1.63 -3.44 11.04
N TYR A 74 2.19 -3.95 9.94
CA TYR A 74 2.94 -5.21 9.92
C TYR A 74 4.16 -5.16 10.84
N LEU A 75 4.97 -4.09 10.74
CA LEU A 75 6.12 -3.85 11.59
C LEU A 75 5.72 -3.77 13.08
N TRP A 76 4.62 -3.07 13.38
CA TRP A 76 4.10 -2.94 14.74
C TRP A 76 3.59 -4.26 15.31
N THR A 77 2.97 -5.11 14.46
CA THR A 77 2.37 -6.38 14.88
C THR A 77 3.40 -7.51 15.00
N TYR A 78 4.26 -7.65 13.97
CA TYR A 78 5.14 -8.83 13.84
C TYR A 78 6.61 -8.54 14.13
N HIS A 79 6.98 -7.28 14.40
CA HIS A 79 8.35 -6.88 14.70
C HIS A 79 9.37 -7.34 13.63
N ARG A 80 8.99 -7.32 12.37
CA ARG A 80 9.82 -7.63 11.20
C ARG A 80 9.22 -7.01 9.95
N LEU A 81 10.00 -6.86 8.89
CA LEU A 81 9.46 -6.51 7.57
C LEU A 81 8.74 -7.70 6.93
N PRO A 82 7.72 -7.46 6.07
CA PRO A 82 7.18 -8.47 5.17
C PRO A 82 8.26 -9.10 4.30
N GLU A 83 8.06 -10.36 3.87
CA GLU A 83 9.07 -11.11 3.10
C GLU A 83 9.39 -10.54 1.71
N ASN A 84 8.54 -9.67 1.19
CA ASN A 84 8.76 -8.98 -0.07
C ASN A 84 9.72 -7.78 0.02
N PHE A 85 10.34 -7.53 1.18
CA PHE A 85 11.41 -6.55 1.31
C PHE A 85 12.79 -7.20 1.16
N LEU A 86 13.62 -6.59 0.31
CA LEU A 86 15.00 -7.01 0.04
C LEU A 86 15.97 -5.94 0.51
N THR A 87 17.02 -6.35 1.21
CA THR A 87 18.15 -5.46 1.47
C THR A 87 18.84 -5.05 0.16
N LYS A 88 19.53 -3.92 0.16
CA LYS A 88 20.36 -3.49 -0.99
C LYS A 88 21.37 -4.57 -1.41
N SER A 89 21.87 -5.36 -0.46
CA SER A 89 22.79 -6.47 -0.75
C SER A 89 22.09 -7.59 -1.50
N GLN A 90 20.91 -8.01 -1.05
CA GLN A 90 20.10 -9.03 -1.74
C GLN A 90 19.68 -8.58 -3.13
N ALA A 91 19.21 -7.33 -3.26
CA ALA A 91 18.82 -6.77 -4.54
C ALA A 91 19.99 -6.75 -5.54
N ARG A 92 21.21 -6.35 -5.09
CA ARG A 92 22.41 -6.39 -5.93
C ARG A 92 22.77 -7.79 -6.40
N SER A 93 22.55 -8.81 -5.61
CA SER A 93 22.79 -10.20 -6.04
C SER A 93 21.85 -10.66 -7.17
N LEU A 94 20.71 -9.94 -7.36
CA LEU A 94 19.80 -10.12 -8.48
C LEU A 94 20.13 -9.25 -9.69
N GLY A 95 21.21 -8.46 -9.63
CA GLY A 95 21.62 -7.54 -10.69
C GLY A 95 21.05 -6.12 -10.57
N TRP A 96 20.41 -5.78 -9.44
CA TRP A 96 19.92 -4.42 -9.18
C TRP A 96 21.09 -3.46 -8.90
N GLU A 97 21.09 -2.32 -9.56
CA GLU A 97 22.08 -1.25 -9.36
C GLU A 97 21.43 0.00 -8.78
N SER A 98 20.27 0.40 -9.30
CA SER A 98 19.56 1.61 -8.90
C SER A 98 18.08 1.57 -9.30
N GLY A 99 17.29 2.55 -8.82
CA GLY A 99 15.86 2.65 -9.09
C GLY A 99 15.03 1.66 -8.29
N SER A 100 13.79 1.42 -8.71
CA SER A 100 12.94 0.39 -8.10
C SER A 100 13.51 -1.02 -8.35
N VAL A 101 13.34 -1.92 -7.38
CA VAL A 101 13.76 -3.32 -7.52
C VAL A 101 12.78 -4.16 -8.35
N GLU A 102 11.62 -3.60 -8.70
CA GLU A 102 10.51 -4.25 -9.41
C GLU A 102 10.92 -5.04 -10.65
N LYS A 103 11.87 -4.50 -11.44
CA LYS A 103 12.40 -5.17 -12.64
C LYS A 103 13.13 -6.48 -12.33
N TYR A 104 13.72 -6.61 -11.17
CA TYR A 104 14.57 -7.74 -10.75
C TYR A 104 13.83 -8.70 -9.82
N ALA A 105 12.90 -8.18 -9.05
CA ALA A 105 12.06 -8.91 -8.11
C ALA A 105 10.65 -8.29 -8.10
N PRO A 106 9.74 -8.73 -8.99
CA PRO A 106 8.39 -8.20 -9.09
C PRO A 106 7.61 -8.34 -7.77
N GLY A 107 6.94 -7.26 -7.36
CA GLY A 107 6.21 -7.20 -6.09
C GLY A 107 7.07 -6.94 -4.86
N CYS A 108 8.41 -6.80 -5.04
CA CYS A 108 9.33 -6.51 -3.95
C CYS A 108 9.71 -5.03 -3.86
N ALA A 109 10.14 -4.62 -2.67
CA ALA A 109 10.67 -3.29 -2.38
C ALA A 109 12.04 -3.40 -1.67
N ILE A 110 12.82 -2.31 -1.69
CA ILE A 110 14.09 -2.25 -0.93
C ILE A 110 13.77 -1.94 0.53
N GLY A 111 14.34 -2.72 1.46
CA GLY A 111 14.20 -2.48 2.89
C GLY A 111 15.07 -3.39 3.74
N GLY A 112 15.20 -3.04 5.03
CA GLY A 112 16.01 -3.80 5.98
C GLY A 112 17.46 -3.29 6.11
N ASP A 113 17.83 -2.24 5.40
CA ASP A 113 19.14 -1.60 5.54
C ASP A 113 19.14 -0.56 6.68
N ARG A 114 20.30 -0.36 7.28
CA ARG A 114 20.48 0.59 8.38
C ARG A 114 20.27 2.04 7.89
N PHE A 115 19.45 2.80 8.64
CA PHE A 115 19.33 4.25 8.52
C PHE A 115 20.26 4.96 9.51
N GLY A 116 21.08 5.90 9.02
CA GLY A 116 22.17 6.49 9.79
C GLY A 116 21.74 7.57 10.79
N ASN A 117 20.59 8.23 10.57
CA ASN A 117 20.13 9.40 11.38
C ASN A 117 21.21 10.45 11.63
N TYR A 118 22.07 10.73 10.65
CA TYR A 118 23.24 11.61 10.79
C TYR A 118 22.83 13.06 11.08
N GLU A 119 21.70 13.52 10.53
CA GLU A 119 21.14 14.85 10.77
C GLU A 119 20.45 14.95 12.14
N GLY A 120 20.31 13.84 12.86
CA GLY A 120 19.69 13.79 14.19
C GLY A 120 18.22 14.19 14.21
N ARG A 121 17.48 13.92 13.13
CA ARG A 121 16.05 14.26 13.01
C ARG A 121 15.15 13.31 13.80
N LEU A 122 15.61 12.10 14.07
CA LEU A 122 14.97 11.13 14.95
C LEU A 122 15.67 11.09 16.31
N PRO A 123 15.03 10.59 17.39
CA PRO A 123 15.62 10.48 18.72
C PRO A 123 17.00 9.81 18.70
N LYS A 124 17.92 10.35 19.49
CA LYS A 124 19.28 9.81 19.63
C LYS A 124 19.28 8.56 20.52
N GLY A 125 20.33 7.75 20.41
CA GLY A 125 20.51 6.56 21.24
C GLY A 125 19.82 5.30 20.71
N LYS A 126 19.04 5.41 19.63
CA LYS A 126 18.42 4.26 18.94
C LYS A 126 19.14 3.94 17.64
N THR A 127 19.07 2.69 17.23
CA THR A 127 19.46 2.22 15.89
C THR A 127 18.22 2.12 15.04
N TYR A 128 18.31 2.57 13.77
CA TYR A 128 17.18 2.61 12.86
C TYR A 128 17.43 1.78 11.61
N ILE A 129 16.34 1.25 11.07
CA ILE A 129 16.26 0.55 9.80
C ILE A 129 15.29 1.30 8.89
N GLU A 130 15.56 1.31 7.58
CA GLU A 130 14.70 1.94 6.57
C GLU A 130 14.09 0.93 5.62
N CYS A 131 12.93 1.27 5.05
CA CYS A 131 12.37 0.59 3.89
C CYS A 131 11.64 1.55 2.96
N ASP A 132 11.66 1.23 1.67
CA ASP A 132 10.97 1.99 0.62
C ASP A 132 9.46 1.75 0.68
N ILE A 133 8.68 2.79 0.41
CA ILE A 133 7.23 2.72 0.37
C ILE A 133 6.71 3.14 -1.00
N GLY A 134 5.71 2.40 -1.53
CA GLY A 134 5.02 2.74 -2.78
C GLY A 134 5.89 2.60 -4.03
N THR A 135 6.89 1.71 -4.05
CA THR A 135 7.82 1.56 -5.17
C THR A 135 7.44 0.45 -6.15
N VAL A 136 6.49 -0.42 -5.81
CA VAL A 136 5.97 -1.48 -6.68
C VAL A 136 5.22 -0.85 -7.85
N GLY A 137 5.50 -1.31 -9.07
CA GLY A 137 4.98 -0.72 -10.31
C GLY A 137 5.65 0.59 -10.72
N GLN A 138 6.65 1.08 -9.97
CA GLN A 138 7.39 2.31 -10.28
C GLN A 138 8.78 2.00 -10.88
N SER A 139 9.32 2.96 -11.63
CA SER A 139 10.70 2.86 -12.17
C SER A 139 11.76 3.39 -11.20
N SER A 140 11.36 4.22 -10.22
CA SER A 140 12.25 4.84 -9.23
C SER A 140 11.86 4.43 -7.81
N ARG A 141 12.76 4.68 -6.85
CA ARG A 141 12.50 4.46 -5.43
C ARG A 141 11.67 5.58 -4.78
N GLY A 142 11.46 6.70 -5.47
CA GLY A 142 10.76 7.86 -4.90
C GLY A 142 11.40 8.37 -3.58
N ALA A 143 10.65 9.20 -2.85
CA ALA A 143 11.07 9.79 -1.58
C ALA A 143 10.47 9.12 -0.33
N CYS A 144 9.39 8.33 -0.51
CA CYS A 144 8.65 7.77 0.61
C CYS A 144 9.40 6.63 1.32
N ARG A 145 9.52 6.72 2.63
CA ARG A 145 10.20 5.72 3.48
C ARG A 145 9.44 5.50 4.79
N ILE A 146 9.52 4.29 5.29
CA ILE A 146 9.35 4.02 6.71
C ILE A 146 10.74 3.83 7.32
N VAL A 147 10.95 4.46 8.49
CA VAL A 147 12.14 4.32 9.31
C VAL A 147 11.69 3.88 10.70
N TYR A 148 12.20 2.76 11.17
CA TYR A 148 11.78 2.20 12.45
C TYR A 148 12.98 1.87 13.35
N ALA A 149 12.76 2.00 14.65
CA ALA A 149 13.76 1.60 15.64
C ALA A 149 13.91 0.07 15.67
N THR A 150 15.12 -0.44 15.82
CA THR A 150 15.39 -1.90 15.85
C THR A 150 14.75 -2.63 17.02
N ASP A 151 14.38 -1.90 18.06
CA ASP A 151 13.60 -2.39 19.20
C ASP A 151 12.08 -2.26 19.01
N PHE A 152 11.64 -1.79 17.82
CA PHE A 152 10.25 -1.51 17.44
C PHE A 152 9.50 -0.54 18.36
N SER A 153 10.21 0.23 19.18
CA SER A 153 9.62 1.22 20.07
C SER A 153 9.02 2.43 19.34
N ALA A 154 9.41 2.65 18.07
CA ALA A 154 8.88 3.74 17.26
C ALA A 154 9.00 3.43 15.77
N ILE A 155 7.96 3.79 15.01
CA ILE A 155 7.89 3.66 13.55
C ILE A 155 7.52 5.03 12.98
N TYR A 156 8.36 5.54 12.08
CA TYR A 156 8.22 6.86 11.46
C TYR A 156 8.02 6.73 9.96
N TYR A 157 7.35 7.70 9.36
CA TYR A 157 7.20 7.87 7.93
C TYR A 157 7.77 9.20 7.47
N THR A 158 8.33 9.22 6.27
CA THR A 158 8.75 10.42 5.54
C THR A 158 8.29 10.30 4.08
N ASP A 159 7.86 11.39 3.47
CA ASP A 159 7.53 11.52 2.05
C ASP A 159 8.43 12.54 1.32
N ASP A 160 9.34 13.17 2.03
CA ASP A 160 10.25 14.22 1.57
C ASP A 160 11.72 13.83 1.61
N HIS A 161 12.03 12.51 1.55
CA HIS A 161 13.39 11.97 1.53
C HIS A 161 14.19 12.32 2.79
N TYR A 162 13.57 12.12 3.97
CA TYR A 162 14.13 12.26 5.32
C TYR A 162 14.27 13.71 5.83
N GLU A 163 13.67 14.71 5.17
CA GLU A 163 13.68 16.09 5.67
C GLU A 163 12.77 16.25 6.89
N SER A 164 11.62 15.54 6.90
CA SER A 164 10.72 15.48 8.04
C SER A 164 10.23 14.06 8.30
N PHE A 165 9.71 13.83 9.51
CA PHE A 165 9.19 12.53 9.93
C PHE A 165 7.85 12.68 10.65
N THR A 166 6.90 11.82 10.31
CA THR A 166 5.65 11.63 11.05
C THR A 166 5.74 10.34 11.85
N LEU A 167 5.49 10.39 13.15
CA LEU A 167 5.37 9.18 13.98
C LEU A 167 4.08 8.46 13.62
N LEU A 168 4.17 7.17 13.30
CA LEU A 168 3.02 6.31 12.98
C LEU A 168 2.64 5.44 14.17
N TYR A 169 3.62 4.80 14.81
CA TYR A 169 3.41 3.91 15.96
C TYR A 169 4.48 4.12 17.01
N GLY A 170 4.13 3.86 18.28
CA GLY A 170 5.03 4.03 19.41
C GLY A 170 5.27 5.49 19.75
N GLY A 171 6.46 5.79 20.21
CA GLY A 171 6.89 7.11 20.66
C GLY A 171 7.47 7.04 22.07
N GLU A 172 8.14 8.11 22.52
CA GLU A 172 8.62 8.19 23.89
C GLU A 172 7.45 8.53 24.82
N GLU A 173 7.31 7.78 25.91
CA GLU A 173 6.61 8.24 27.11
C GLU A 173 7.44 9.30 27.82
#